data_1095541884b4f13322cc6e027707ebe7
#
_entry.id   1095541884b4f13322cc6e027707ebe7
#
_cell.length_a   1.000
_cell.length_b   1.000
_cell.length_c   1.000
_cell.angle_alpha   90.00
_cell.angle_beta   90.00
_cell.angle_gamma   90.00
#
_symmetry.space_group_name_H-M   'P 1'
#
loop_
_entity.id
_entity.type
_entity.pdbx_description
1 polymer ?
#
loop_
_entity_poly.entity_id
_entity_poly.type
_entity_poly.pdbx_seq_one_letter_code
_entity_poly.pdbx_strand_id
1 'polypeptide(L)'
;MKISFGNRLSFLLIPVIIFACQPAKESSEPLDPTVLENAFDRYKAPEISTRRFGYEIIAPLIAGRKDVFEKTVLGKSVEGRPINALTYGEGERKVLLWSQMHGNESTATMALFDLFNFLEGTSEDGFDYIRSAIREKLLVRFIPMLNPDGAERFVRRNAQEIDLNRDAIRQSSPEGIMLKTARDEFEPEFGFNLHDQSKYYNAKGTALPATLSFLAPAYNEAREVNDVRSRAMKVIVGMDQLLQKVTPGQVAKYDDTFEPRAFGDNIQKWGTSTILIESGGYPGDPEKQYIRQLNFMIILNALYEIATEGYTQYSEQAYEAIPENDSKLMDLLIKNVGLKSAEISYRTDIGIKNSEVVLDSLLVMKGSVVDRGDLSVYYGYEEIEATGMDLELGKIWTEVIPLEQLDSSRMMQLLEQGYLAVATDSIHRGQVHRSPIHLFSGENNPDMNPELGNPPLFYLMSNGERKLAIVNGHVIRLDTPEDSFPWQLIE
;
A
#
# COMPACT_ATOMS: atom_id res chain seq x y z
N MET A 1 50.64 -74.53 56.93
CA MET A 1 50.14 -74.53 55.56
C MET A 1 48.66 -74.10 55.61
N LYS A 2 48.40 -72.79 55.42
CA LYS A 2 46.98 -72.28 55.38
C LYS A 2 46.96 -71.25 54.23
N ILE A 3 46.18 -71.55 53.21
CA ILE A 3 45.98 -70.78 52.06
C ILE A 3 44.75 -69.90 52.37
N SER A 4 44.93 -68.56 52.27
CA SER A 4 43.87 -67.55 52.39
C SER A 4 43.45 -67.07 51.00
N PHE A 5 42.19 -67.30 50.63
CA PHE A 5 41.57 -66.76 49.43
C PHE A 5 40.95 -65.39 49.76
N GLY A 6 41.51 -64.32 49.17
CA GLY A 6 40.93 -63.00 49.24
C GLY A 6 39.98 -62.72 48.03
N ASN A 7 38.71 -62.59 48.31
CA ASN A 7 37.73 -62.14 47.34
C ASN A 7 37.86 -60.63 47.11
N ARG A 8 38.28 -60.22 45.91
CA ARG A 8 38.17 -58.85 45.47
C ARG A 8 36.89 -58.66 44.68
N LEU A 9 35.95 -57.96 45.28
CA LEU A 9 34.72 -57.49 44.62
C LEU A 9 35.06 -56.23 43.81
N SER A 10 35.11 -56.33 42.48
CA SER A 10 35.28 -55.15 41.59
C SER A 10 33.89 -54.56 41.34
N PHE A 11 33.64 -53.38 41.87
CA PHE A 11 32.48 -52.56 41.50
C PHE A 11 32.71 -51.92 40.11
N LEU A 12 31.93 -52.39 39.13
CA LEU A 12 31.81 -51.73 37.82
C LEU A 12 30.87 -50.52 37.95
N LEU A 13 31.43 -49.33 37.99
CA LEU A 13 30.69 -48.08 37.83
C LEU A 13 30.30 -47.93 36.34
N ILE A 14 29.03 -48.14 36.02
CA ILE A 14 28.48 -47.82 34.71
C ILE A 14 28.16 -46.30 34.73
N PRO A 15 28.78 -45.46 33.87
CA PRO A 15 28.34 -44.08 33.78
C PRO A 15 26.95 -44.01 33.12
N VAL A 16 25.95 -43.55 33.85
CA VAL A 16 24.67 -43.17 33.28
C VAL A 16 24.86 -41.88 32.52
N ILE A 17 25.02 -41.94 31.19
CA ILE A 17 24.96 -40.78 30.32
C ILE A 17 23.51 -40.34 30.27
N ILE A 18 23.16 -39.30 31.02
CA ILE A 18 21.90 -38.58 30.87
C ILE A 18 22.01 -37.79 29.57
N PHE A 19 21.46 -38.30 28.48
CA PHE A 19 21.13 -37.51 27.33
C PHE A 19 20.06 -36.51 27.77
N ALA A 20 20.46 -35.28 28.08
CA ALA A 20 19.55 -34.16 28.12
C ALA A 20 19.04 -34.00 26.68
N CYS A 21 17.80 -34.45 26.44
CA CYS A 21 17.04 -34.02 25.26
C CYS A 21 16.94 -32.49 25.36
N GLN A 22 17.80 -31.79 24.63
CA GLN A 22 17.48 -30.42 24.29
C GLN A 22 16.19 -30.52 23.46
N PRO A 23 15.12 -29.78 23.82
CA PRO A 23 13.96 -29.69 22.94
C PRO A 23 14.48 -29.27 21.57
N ALA A 24 14.14 -30.04 20.54
CA ALA A 24 14.41 -29.67 19.18
C ALA A 24 13.86 -28.25 19.01
N LYS A 25 14.72 -27.31 18.59
CA LYS A 25 14.30 -25.98 18.22
C LYS A 25 13.25 -26.21 17.13
N GLU A 26 11.96 -26.05 17.44
CA GLU A 26 10.91 -26.09 16.43
C GLU A 26 11.32 -25.05 15.40
N SER A 27 11.73 -25.51 14.22
CA SER A 27 11.90 -24.62 13.08
C SER A 27 10.52 -24.12 12.78
N SER A 28 10.21 -22.87 13.17
CA SER A 28 8.93 -22.29 12.84
C SER A 28 8.89 -22.10 11.34
N GLU A 29 8.16 -22.97 10.68
CA GLU A 29 7.81 -22.71 9.29
C GLU A 29 6.99 -21.41 9.22
N PRO A 30 7.11 -20.64 8.12
CA PRO A 30 6.25 -19.48 7.87
C PRO A 30 4.77 -19.89 8.00
N LEU A 31 3.93 -18.98 8.48
CA LEU A 31 2.50 -19.22 8.58
C LEU A 31 1.90 -19.53 7.20
N ASP A 32 0.96 -20.45 7.16
CA ASP A 32 0.24 -20.79 5.93
C ASP A 32 -0.61 -19.58 5.49
N PRO A 33 -0.57 -19.16 4.21
CA PRO A 33 -1.40 -18.07 3.71
C PRO A 33 -2.88 -18.22 4.04
N THR A 34 -3.43 -19.42 3.93
CA THR A 34 -4.86 -19.69 4.21
C THR A 34 -5.22 -19.43 5.69
N VAL A 35 -4.30 -19.70 6.61
CA VAL A 35 -4.48 -19.37 8.03
C VAL A 35 -4.58 -17.86 8.22
N LEU A 36 -3.71 -17.11 7.53
CA LEU A 36 -3.66 -15.65 7.61
C LEU A 36 -4.88 -15.00 6.95
N GLU A 37 -5.34 -15.51 5.81
CA GLU A 37 -6.56 -15.06 5.12
C GLU A 37 -7.79 -15.29 6.01
N ASN A 38 -7.94 -16.47 6.58
CA ASN A 38 -9.04 -16.78 7.51
C ASN A 38 -9.01 -15.90 8.77
N ALA A 39 -7.81 -15.57 9.26
CA ALA A 39 -7.65 -14.64 10.38
C ALA A 39 -8.08 -13.23 9.99
N PHE A 40 -7.68 -12.73 8.82
CA PHE A 40 -8.12 -11.43 8.32
C PHE A 40 -9.64 -11.35 8.17
N ASP A 41 -10.25 -12.32 7.51
CA ASP A 41 -11.71 -12.33 7.27
C ASP A 41 -12.49 -12.30 8.58
N ARG A 42 -11.99 -12.97 9.60
CA ARG A 42 -12.63 -13.02 10.92
C ARG A 42 -12.45 -11.73 11.73
N TYR A 43 -11.31 -11.05 11.59
CA TYR A 43 -10.90 -9.96 12.47
C TYR A 43 -10.84 -8.60 11.78
N LYS A 44 -11.21 -8.52 10.50
CA LYS A 44 -11.28 -7.25 9.77
C LYS A 44 -12.18 -6.25 10.54
N ALA A 45 -11.67 -5.05 10.76
CA ALA A 45 -12.40 -3.94 11.37
C ALA A 45 -13.39 -3.34 10.35
N PRO A 46 -14.71 -3.56 10.54
CA PRO A 46 -15.73 -3.09 9.58
C PRO A 46 -15.92 -1.57 9.62
N GLU A 47 -15.50 -0.92 10.71
CA GLU A 47 -15.64 0.53 10.91
C GLU A 47 -14.75 1.33 9.95
N ILE A 48 -13.69 0.71 9.41
CA ILE A 48 -12.77 1.35 8.47
C ILE A 48 -12.95 0.70 7.10
N SER A 49 -13.87 1.23 6.29
CA SER A 49 -14.23 0.70 4.98
C SER A 49 -13.50 1.38 3.81
N THR A 50 -12.96 2.57 4.03
CA THR A 50 -12.22 3.35 3.04
C THR A 50 -10.87 3.76 3.60
N ARG A 51 -9.92 4.10 2.72
CA ARG A 51 -8.59 4.57 3.15
C ARG A 51 -8.53 6.06 3.53
N ARG A 52 -9.64 6.78 3.39
CA ARG A 52 -9.74 8.19 3.74
C ARG A 52 -10.55 8.35 5.02
N PHE A 53 -9.86 8.40 6.14
CA PHE A 53 -10.45 8.58 7.46
C PHE A 53 -9.56 9.48 8.32
N GLY A 54 -10.19 10.26 9.19
CA GLY A 54 -9.53 11.12 10.17
C GLY A 54 -9.42 10.47 11.54
N TYR A 55 -8.91 11.25 12.49
CA TYR A 55 -8.70 10.80 13.87
C TYR A 55 -10.01 10.41 14.57
N GLU A 56 -11.13 11.06 14.24
CA GLU A 56 -12.45 10.78 14.85
C GLU A 56 -12.96 9.36 14.61
N ILE A 57 -12.53 8.72 13.48
CA ILE A 57 -12.89 7.32 13.19
C ILE A 57 -12.10 6.35 14.07
N ILE A 58 -10.80 6.61 14.28
CA ILE A 58 -9.95 5.68 15.02
C ILE A 58 -9.95 5.92 16.55
N ALA A 59 -10.25 7.14 17.01
CA ALA A 59 -10.25 7.47 18.43
C ALA A 59 -11.15 6.55 19.28
N PRO A 60 -12.43 6.29 18.93
CA PRO A 60 -13.27 5.36 19.66
C PRO A 60 -12.77 3.92 19.56
N LEU A 61 -12.17 3.51 18.44
CA LEU A 61 -11.59 2.18 18.28
C LEU A 61 -10.37 1.97 19.19
N ILE A 62 -9.53 2.99 19.37
CA ILE A 62 -8.41 2.98 20.33
C ILE A 62 -8.93 2.93 21.77
N ALA A 63 -9.89 3.79 22.09
CA ALA A 63 -10.47 3.85 23.44
C ALA A 63 -11.13 2.52 23.85
N GLY A 64 -11.77 1.84 22.89
CA GLY A 64 -12.46 0.56 23.07
C GLY A 64 -11.55 -0.67 23.15
N ARG A 65 -10.22 -0.56 22.94
CA ARG A 65 -9.29 -1.71 23.06
C ARG A 65 -9.35 -2.36 24.43
N LYS A 66 -9.27 -3.69 24.46
CA LYS A 66 -9.27 -4.48 25.70
C LYS A 66 -7.99 -4.26 26.51
N ASP A 67 -8.00 -4.69 27.76
CA ASP A 67 -6.88 -4.55 28.71
C ASP A 67 -5.63 -5.37 28.34
N VAL A 68 -5.70 -6.18 27.27
CA VAL A 68 -4.51 -6.82 26.71
C VAL A 68 -3.56 -5.80 26.06
N PHE A 69 -4.06 -4.59 25.78
CA PHE A 69 -3.26 -3.46 25.34
C PHE A 69 -3.08 -2.43 26.47
N GLU A 70 -1.84 -2.09 26.75
CA GLU A 70 -1.54 -0.85 27.46
C GLU A 70 -1.72 0.34 26.51
N LYS A 71 -2.57 1.29 26.88
CA LYS A 71 -2.90 2.47 26.08
C LYS A 71 -2.18 3.69 26.64
N THR A 72 -1.36 4.35 25.83
CA THR A 72 -0.60 5.54 26.24
C THR A 72 -0.82 6.66 25.23
N VAL A 73 -1.01 7.89 25.71
CA VAL A 73 -0.96 9.10 24.88
C VAL A 73 0.47 9.63 24.92
N LEU A 74 1.17 9.58 23.79
CA LEU A 74 2.55 10.06 23.66
C LEU A 74 2.62 11.60 23.74
N GLY A 75 1.58 12.26 23.26
CA GLY A 75 1.47 13.69 23.23
C GLY A 75 0.35 14.14 22.28
N LYS A 76 0.48 15.36 21.75
CA LYS A 76 -0.51 15.93 20.83
C LYS A 76 0.16 16.45 19.57
N SER A 77 -0.55 16.34 18.46
CA SER A 77 -0.18 16.97 17.18
C SER A 77 -0.21 18.50 17.27
N VAL A 78 0.19 19.18 16.20
CA VAL A 78 0.15 20.65 16.11
C VAL A 78 -1.25 21.20 16.40
N GLU A 79 -2.31 20.55 15.92
CA GLU A 79 -3.70 20.97 16.16
C GLU A 79 -4.33 20.37 17.42
N GLY A 80 -3.53 19.74 18.25
CA GLY A 80 -3.96 19.26 19.57
C GLY A 80 -4.63 17.87 19.57
N ARG A 81 -4.63 17.12 18.48
CA ARG A 81 -5.13 15.73 18.43
C ARG A 81 -4.16 14.81 19.15
N PRO A 82 -4.66 13.88 19.99
CA PRO A 82 -3.80 12.91 20.67
C PRO A 82 -3.06 11.99 19.70
N ILE A 83 -1.79 11.73 19.98
CA ILE A 83 -1.00 10.69 19.32
C ILE A 83 -0.88 9.53 20.30
N ASN A 84 -1.47 8.40 19.92
CA ASN A 84 -1.62 7.25 20.79
C ASN A 84 -0.60 6.16 20.49
N ALA A 85 -0.16 5.47 21.53
CA ALA A 85 0.54 4.21 21.44
C ALA A 85 -0.27 3.10 22.12
N LEU A 86 -0.23 1.91 21.52
CA LEU A 86 -0.80 0.68 22.05
C LEU A 86 0.35 -0.31 22.24
N THR A 87 0.51 -0.86 23.43
CA THR A 87 1.57 -1.84 23.72
C THR A 87 0.94 -3.19 24.03
N TYR A 88 1.42 -4.26 23.41
CA TYR A 88 0.94 -5.63 23.53
C TYR A 88 2.09 -6.59 23.83
N GLY A 89 1.84 -7.57 24.69
CA GLY A 89 2.78 -8.65 25.00
C GLY A 89 3.62 -8.37 26.25
N GLU A 90 4.39 -9.37 26.65
CA GLU A 90 5.16 -9.41 27.90
C GLU A 90 6.62 -9.86 27.68
N GLY A 91 6.98 -10.14 26.41
CA GLY A 91 8.30 -10.65 26.03
C GLY A 91 9.39 -9.60 26.15
N GLU A 92 10.64 -10.09 26.13
CA GLU A 92 11.82 -9.23 26.25
C GLU A 92 12.20 -8.54 24.94
N ARG A 93 11.85 -9.15 23.76
CA ARG A 93 12.19 -8.60 22.46
C ARG A 93 11.20 -7.51 22.07
N LYS A 94 11.71 -6.30 21.89
CA LYS A 94 10.90 -5.10 21.64
C LYS A 94 10.76 -4.81 20.16
N VAL A 95 9.52 -4.56 19.72
CA VAL A 95 9.18 -4.23 18.33
C VAL A 95 8.34 -2.96 18.31
N LEU A 96 8.74 -1.97 17.48
CA LEU A 96 8.01 -0.71 17.30
C LEU A 96 7.43 -0.66 15.89
N LEU A 97 6.12 -0.43 15.78
CA LEU A 97 5.46 -0.16 14.51
C LEU A 97 4.91 1.27 14.51
N TRP A 98 5.17 2.02 13.44
CA TRP A 98 4.55 3.34 13.26
C TRP A 98 3.98 3.47 11.85
N SER A 99 2.79 4.04 11.77
CA SER A 99 2.04 4.23 10.54
C SER A 99 1.56 5.67 10.41
N GLN A 100 1.19 6.03 9.21
CA GLN A 100 0.58 7.32 8.89
C GLN A 100 1.40 8.52 9.40
N MET A 101 2.72 8.46 9.27
CA MET A 101 3.54 9.66 9.39
C MET A 101 3.27 10.63 8.24
N HIS A 102 2.88 10.10 7.08
CA HIS A 102 2.22 10.86 6.03
C HIS A 102 0.72 10.64 6.14
N GLY A 103 -0.06 11.71 6.29
CA GLY A 103 -1.47 11.60 6.62
C GLY A 103 -2.33 10.89 5.56
N ASN A 104 -1.90 10.90 4.30
CA ASN A 104 -2.57 10.23 3.18
C ASN A 104 -2.12 8.78 2.93
N GLU A 105 -1.30 8.20 3.82
CA GLU A 105 -0.75 6.85 3.70
C GLU A 105 -1.36 5.94 4.78
N SER A 106 -2.61 5.57 4.61
CA SER A 106 -3.43 4.93 5.64
C SER A 106 -3.59 3.42 5.51
N THR A 107 -3.04 2.80 4.45
CA THR A 107 -3.30 1.38 4.15
C THR A 107 -2.87 0.46 5.29
N ALA A 108 -1.67 0.63 5.80
CA ALA A 108 -1.19 -0.16 6.93
C ALA A 108 -1.90 0.20 8.24
N THR A 109 -2.34 1.46 8.43
CA THR A 109 -3.18 1.83 9.58
C THR A 109 -4.45 0.99 9.62
N MET A 110 -5.15 0.81 8.47
CA MET A 110 -6.31 -0.08 8.40
C MET A 110 -5.97 -1.50 8.86
N ALA A 111 -4.85 -2.05 8.36
CA ALA A 111 -4.38 -3.39 8.72
C ALA A 111 -3.99 -3.52 10.20
N LEU A 112 -3.46 -2.46 10.82
CA LEU A 112 -3.17 -2.47 12.26
C LEU A 112 -4.44 -2.60 13.10
N PHE A 113 -5.56 -1.99 12.70
CA PHE A 113 -6.83 -2.16 13.41
C PHE A 113 -7.39 -3.58 13.28
N ASP A 114 -7.19 -4.24 12.13
CA ASP A 114 -7.49 -5.66 11.95
C ASP A 114 -6.61 -6.52 12.86
N LEU A 115 -5.32 -6.18 12.93
CA LEU A 115 -4.35 -6.87 13.79
C LEU A 115 -4.70 -6.69 15.27
N PHE A 116 -5.15 -5.51 15.69
CA PHE A 116 -5.60 -5.30 17.08
C PHE A 116 -6.80 -6.18 17.41
N ASN A 117 -7.79 -6.29 16.53
CA ASN A 117 -8.92 -7.20 16.71
C ASN A 117 -8.45 -8.65 16.82
N PHE A 118 -7.49 -9.05 15.96
CA PHE A 118 -6.89 -10.39 16.01
C PHE A 118 -6.18 -10.66 17.35
N LEU A 119 -5.36 -9.72 17.83
CA LEU A 119 -4.62 -9.86 19.09
C LEU A 119 -5.55 -9.91 20.33
N GLU A 120 -6.75 -9.34 20.23
CA GLU A 120 -7.82 -9.41 21.24
C GLU A 120 -8.68 -10.68 21.15
N GLY A 121 -8.40 -11.55 20.17
CA GLY A 121 -9.17 -12.76 19.92
C GLY A 121 -9.12 -13.77 21.07
N THR A 122 -9.98 -14.78 20.99
CA THR A 122 -10.12 -15.80 22.05
C THR A 122 -9.40 -17.10 21.69
N SER A 123 -9.05 -17.91 22.68
CA SER A 123 -8.35 -19.19 22.51
C SER A 123 -9.14 -20.25 21.72
N GLU A 124 -10.43 -20.03 21.47
CA GLU A 124 -11.31 -21.02 20.82
C GLU A 124 -11.35 -20.90 19.29
N ASP A 125 -10.62 -19.95 18.70
CA ASP A 125 -10.68 -19.63 17.27
C ASP A 125 -9.65 -20.34 16.39
N GLY A 126 -8.74 -21.11 17.00
CA GLY A 126 -7.68 -21.83 16.30
C GLY A 126 -6.40 -21.03 16.05
N PHE A 127 -6.35 -19.73 16.41
CA PHE A 127 -5.18 -18.86 16.19
C PHE A 127 -4.37 -18.56 17.46
N ASP A 128 -4.74 -19.15 18.60
CA ASP A 128 -4.14 -18.82 19.89
C ASP A 128 -2.64 -19.09 19.95
N TYR A 129 -2.16 -20.10 19.23
CA TYR A 129 -0.72 -20.40 19.16
C TYR A 129 0.09 -19.22 18.57
N ILE A 130 -0.48 -18.48 17.61
CA ILE A 130 0.17 -17.30 17.03
C ILE A 130 0.21 -16.16 18.06
N ARG A 131 -0.95 -15.89 18.69
CA ARG A 131 -1.07 -14.86 19.73
C ARG A 131 -0.17 -15.15 20.93
N SER A 132 -0.13 -16.39 21.38
CA SER A 132 0.71 -16.81 22.51
C SER A 132 2.19 -16.64 22.20
N ALA A 133 2.65 -17.06 21.02
CA ALA A 133 4.03 -16.86 20.59
C ALA A 133 4.42 -15.38 20.60
N ILE A 134 3.57 -14.51 20.01
CA ILE A 134 3.81 -13.07 19.98
C ILE A 134 3.79 -12.49 21.40
N ARG A 135 2.76 -12.77 22.20
CA ARG A 135 2.59 -12.22 23.56
C ARG A 135 3.74 -12.60 24.50
N GLU A 136 4.18 -13.86 24.47
CA GLU A 136 5.19 -14.37 25.40
C GLU A 136 6.61 -13.96 25.01
N LYS A 137 6.88 -13.72 23.74
CA LYS A 137 8.24 -13.47 23.23
C LYS A 137 8.50 -12.01 22.89
N LEU A 138 7.45 -11.26 22.56
CA LEU A 138 7.58 -9.87 22.13
C LEU A 138 6.90 -8.91 23.10
N LEU A 139 7.44 -7.70 23.15
CA LEU A 139 6.75 -6.50 23.62
C LEU A 139 6.60 -5.58 22.41
N VAL A 140 5.39 -5.45 21.90
CA VAL A 140 5.11 -4.75 20.65
C VAL A 140 4.42 -3.43 20.93
N ARG A 141 5.02 -2.32 20.49
CA ARG A 141 4.42 -0.98 20.58
C ARG A 141 3.99 -0.51 19.21
N PHE A 142 2.74 -0.11 19.09
CA PHE A 142 2.12 0.41 17.87
C PHE A 142 1.81 1.89 18.02
N ILE A 143 2.19 2.70 17.02
CA ILE A 143 1.75 4.08 16.83
C ILE A 143 0.92 4.11 15.54
N PRO A 144 -0.40 3.87 15.60
CA PRO A 144 -1.21 3.61 14.40
C PRO A 144 -1.42 4.84 13.52
N MET A 145 -1.33 6.05 14.07
CA MET A 145 -1.48 7.30 13.34
C MET A 145 -0.57 8.37 13.96
N LEU A 146 0.60 8.58 13.36
CA LEU A 146 1.58 9.55 13.86
C LEU A 146 1.21 10.99 13.49
N ASN A 147 0.56 11.21 12.33
CA ASN A 147 0.17 12.51 11.79
C ASN A 147 -1.34 12.64 11.65
N PRO A 148 -2.08 12.81 12.75
CA PRO A 148 -3.54 12.90 12.71
C PRO A 148 -4.04 14.17 11.99
N ASP A 149 -3.27 15.27 11.98
CA ASP A 149 -3.64 16.51 11.28
C ASP A 149 -3.55 16.37 9.76
N GLY A 150 -2.52 15.68 9.28
CA GLY A 150 -2.38 15.33 7.86
C GLY A 150 -3.42 14.28 7.43
N ALA A 151 -3.75 13.32 8.30
CA ALA A 151 -4.78 12.32 8.05
C ALA A 151 -6.16 12.95 7.85
N GLU A 152 -6.52 13.91 8.68
CA GLU A 152 -7.79 14.65 8.60
C GLU A 152 -7.99 15.32 7.23
N ARG A 153 -6.91 15.83 6.65
CA ARG A 153 -6.92 16.49 5.33
C ARG A 153 -6.55 15.55 4.18
N PHE A 154 -6.21 14.32 4.52
CA PHE A 154 -5.65 13.33 3.59
C PHE A 154 -4.47 13.89 2.77
N VAL A 155 -3.51 14.48 3.46
CA VAL A 155 -2.28 15.06 2.86
C VAL A 155 -1.03 14.47 3.50
N ARG A 156 0.08 14.52 2.75
CA ARG A 156 1.37 13.97 3.18
C ARG A 156 1.90 14.66 4.45
N ARG A 157 1.90 15.99 4.45
CA ARG A 157 2.58 16.81 5.46
C ARG A 157 1.70 17.03 6.71
N ASN A 158 2.33 17.38 7.84
CA ASN A 158 1.60 17.78 9.05
C ASN A 158 1.00 19.19 8.91
N ALA A 159 0.34 19.70 9.96
CA ALA A 159 -0.30 21.02 9.94
C ALA A 159 0.68 22.21 9.81
N GLN A 160 1.98 21.99 10.01
CA GLN A 160 3.04 22.96 9.75
C GLN A 160 3.67 22.83 8.35
N GLU A 161 3.08 22.01 7.47
CA GLU A 161 3.61 21.65 6.16
C GLU A 161 5.00 20.96 6.20
N ILE A 162 5.36 20.37 7.35
CA ILE A 162 6.59 19.60 7.52
C ILE A 162 6.35 18.18 7.02
N ASP A 163 7.26 17.69 6.16
CA ASP A 163 7.37 16.27 5.86
C ASP A 163 8.05 15.58 7.03
N LEU A 164 7.29 14.81 7.82
CA LEU A 164 7.81 14.15 9.02
C LEU A 164 8.95 13.20 8.70
N ASN A 165 8.94 12.56 7.53
CA ASN A 165 10.04 11.69 7.09
C ASN A 165 11.26 12.47 6.53
N ARG A 166 11.35 13.77 6.84
CA ARG A 166 12.51 14.65 6.62
C ARG A 166 12.89 15.42 7.88
N ASP A 167 12.36 15.02 9.05
CA ASP A 167 12.51 15.75 10.32
C ASP A 167 13.27 14.94 11.41
N ALA A 168 13.80 13.75 11.09
CA ALA A 168 14.45 12.87 12.05
C ALA A 168 15.64 13.50 12.80
N ILE A 169 16.40 14.36 12.14
CA ILE A 169 17.57 15.02 12.73
C ILE A 169 17.21 16.30 13.47
N ARG A 170 16.38 17.14 12.84
CA ARG A 170 16.09 18.47 13.38
C ARG A 170 14.99 18.44 14.44
N GLN A 171 14.03 17.52 14.28
CA GLN A 171 12.89 17.37 15.19
C GLN A 171 12.14 18.70 15.40
N SER A 172 11.76 19.34 14.30
CA SER A 172 11.07 20.62 14.27
C SER A 172 9.57 20.48 14.55
N SER A 173 9.03 19.28 14.38
CA SER A 173 7.61 18.97 14.59
C SER A 173 7.38 18.23 15.90
N PRO A 174 6.24 18.45 16.58
CA PRO A 174 5.90 17.69 17.77
C PRO A 174 5.78 16.17 17.48
N GLU A 175 5.26 15.79 16.32
CA GLU A 175 5.14 14.39 15.88
C GLU A 175 6.52 13.73 15.72
N GLY A 176 7.48 14.45 15.12
CA GLY A 176 8.86 13.96 14.97
C GLY A 176 9.56 13.79 16.31
N ILE A 177 9.39 14.74 17.24
CA ILE A 177 9.91 14.64 18.60
C ILE A 177 9.32 13.41 19.31
N MET A 178 8.01 13.19 19.19
CA MET A 178 7.33 12.06 19.85
C MET A 178 7.79 10.71 19.30
N LEU A 179 7.94 10.57 17.99
CA LEU A 179 8.45 9.33 17.40
C LEU A 179 9.88 9.02 17.88
N LYS A 180 10.75 10.04 17.88
CA LYS A 180 12.13 9.89 18.36
C LYS A 180 12.17 9.50 19.83
N THR A 181 11.40 10.18 20.67
CA THR A 181 11.31 9.91 22.11
C THR A 181 10.75 8.51 22.37
N ALA A 182 9.66 8.14 21.68
CA ALA A 182 9.08 6.80 21.81
C ALA A 182 10.03 5.69 21.42
N ARG A 183 10.85 5.91 20.37
CA ARG A 183 11.91 4.97 19.98
C ARG A 183 13.02 4.89 21.03
N ASP A 184 13.51 6.05 21.51
CA ASP A 184 14.65 6.09 22.43
C ASP A 184 14.32 5.52 23.80
N GLU A 185 13.13 5.79 24.33
CA GLU A 185 12.66 5.23 25.60
C GLU A 185 12.32 3.74 25.52
N PHE A 186 11.82 3.31 24.37
CA PHE A 186 11.43 1.92 24.16
C PHE A 186 12.59 1.03 23.76
N GLU A 187 13.62 1.55 23.08
CA GLU A 187 14.79 0.84 22.58
C GLU A 187 14.45 -0.44 21.80
N PRO A 188 13.66 -0.35 20.72
CA PRO A 188 13.21 -1.52 19.97
C PRO A 188 14.36 -2.20 19.21
N GLU A 189 14.38 -3.54 19.20
CA GLU A 189 15.28 -4.33 18.37
C GLU A 189 14.84 -4.30 16.91
N PHE A 190 13.51 -4.35 16.66
CA PHE A 190 12.92 -4.27 15.33
C PHE A 190 11.97 -3.07 15.23
N GLY A 191 11.88 -2.51 14.02
CA GLY A 191 10.97 -1.40 13.72
C GLY A 191 10.30 -1.59 12.37
N PHE A 192 9.01 -1.26 12.28
CA PHE A 192 8.25 -1.25 11.03
C PHE A 192 7.83 0.17 10.70
N ASN A 193 8.33 0.67 9.58
CA ASN A 193 7.99 1.97 9.02
C ASN A 193 6.96 1.77 7.90
N LEU A 194 5.71 2.14 8.18
CA LEU A 194 4.57 1.77 7.36
C LEU A 194 4.13 2.94 6.50
N HIS A 195 4.29 2.79 5.18
CA HIS A 195 4.05 3.80 4.15
C HIS A 195 3.15 3.31 3.01
N ASP A 196 2.74 4.24 2.18
CA ASP A 196 2.11 3.99 0.88
C ASP A 196 2.95 4.63 -0.24
N GLN A 197 3.20 3.88 -1.30
CA GLN A 197 3.82 4.38 -2.52
C GLN A 197 2.79 4.65 -3.63
N SER A 198 3.25 5.28 -4.71
CA SER A 198 2.45 5.47 -5.92
C SER A 198 2.02 4.14 -6.53
N LYS A 199 0.75 4.05 -6.96
CA LYS A 199 0.22 2.90 -7.72
C LYS A 199 0.93 2.65 -9.05
N TYR A 200 1.72 3.60 -9.55
CA TYR A 200 2.42 3.52 -10.82
C TYR A 200 3.79 2.84 -10.75
N TYR A 201 4.17 2.33 -9.56
CA TYR A 201 5.33 1.47 -9.45
C TYR A 201 5.00 0.04 -9.88
N ASN A 202 5.91 -0.55 -10.66
CA ASN A 202 5.90 -1.96 -11.09
C ASN A 202 7.12 -2.70 -10.55
N ALA A 203 7.06 -4.02 -10.49
CA ALA A 203 8.26 -4.83 -10.33
C ALA A 203 9.12 -4.70 -11.60
N LYS A 204 10.37 -4.27 -11.45
CA LYS A 204 11.25 -3.89 -12.56
C LYS A 204 11.30 -4.93 -13.67
N GLY A 205 11.10 -4.48 -14.90
CA GLY A 205 11.09 -5.34 -16.08
C GLY A 205 9.80 -6.12 -16.33
N THR A 206 8.73 -5.86 -15.58
CA THR A 206 7.43 -6.51 -15.72
C THR A 206 6.29 -5.51 -15.79
N ALA A 207 5.13 -5.94 -16.30
CA ALA A 207 3.88 -5.15 -16.26
C ALA A 207 3.15 -5.28 -14.91
N LEU A 208 3.65 -6.09 -13.97
CA LEU A 208 2.99 -6.35 -12.71
C LEU A 208 3.22 -5.17 -11.74
N PRO A 209 2.17 -4.65 -11.10
CA PRO A 209 2.34 -3.59 -10.11
C PRO A 209 3.21 -4.07 -8.95
N ALA A 210 4.06 -3.20 -8.42
CA ALA A 210 4.70 -3.40 -7.14
C ALA A 210 3.65 -3.15 -6.04
N THR A 211 2.79 -4.14 -5.83
CA THR A 211 1.66 -4.04 -4.88
C THR A 211 2.16 -3.81 -3.46
N LEU A 212 3.28 -4.42 -3.12
CA LEU A 212 4.05 -4.10 -1.92
C LEU A 212 5.53 -3.95 -2.29
N SER A 213 6.16 -2.92 -1.76
CA SER A 213 7.61 -2.79 -1.82
C SER A 213 8.20 -2.74 -0.43
N PHE A 214 9.41 -3.29 -0.29
CA PHE A 214 10.13 -3.37 0.96
C PHE A 214 11.48 -2.66 0.89
N LEU A 215 11.95 -2.21 2.05
CA LEU A 215 13.31 -1.74 2.20
C LEU A 215 13.83 -2.07 3.60
N ALA A 216 15.04 -2.63 3.67
CA ALA A 216 15.93 -2.55 4.82
C ALA A 216 16.78 -1.28 4.65
N PRO A 217 16.44 -0.12 5.27
CA PRO A 217 17.06 1.15 4.97
C PRO A 217 18.58 1.12 5.18
N ALA A 218 19.30 1.89 4.38
CA ALA A 218 20.71 2.12 4.61
C ALA A 218 20.91 2.94 5.91
N TYR A 219 22.02 2.72 6.61
CA TYR A 219 22.40 3.53 7.77
C TYR A 219 23.55 4.50 7.45
N ASN A 220 24.07 4.45 6.24
CA ASN A 220 25.13 5.32 5.74
C ASN A 220 25.10 5.41 4.20
N GLU A 221 25.84 6.36 3.64
CA GLU A 221 25.93 6.59 2.19
C GLU A 221 26.57 5.40 1.43
N ALA A 222 27.44 4.62 2.09
CA ALA A 222 28.05 3.46 1.47
C ALA A 222 27.10 2.24 1.37
N ARG A 223 25.90 2.33 1.97
CA ARG A 223 24.87 1.27 2.01
C ARG A 223 25.39 -0.05 2.56
N GLU A 224 26.32 0.02 3.49
CA GLU A 224 26.89 -1.17 4.12
C GLU A 224 25.81 -2.01 4.83
N VAL A 225 26.10 -3.30 4.96
CA VAL A 225 25.24 -4.22 5.70
C VAL A 225 25.95 -4.59 7.01
N ASN A 226 25.34 -4.22 8.13
CA ASN A 226 25.71 -4.64 9.45
C ASN A 226 24.66 -5.61 10.02
N ASP A 227 24.86 -6.16 11.21
CA ASP A 227 23.93 -7.11 11.82
C ASP A 227 22.52 -6.54 11.99
N VAL A 228 22.38 -5.22 12.23
CA VAL A 228 21.10 -4.54 12.38
C VAL A 228 20.33 -4.55 11.04
N ARG A 229 21.00 -4.18 9.94
CA ARG A 229 20.39 -4.18 8.59
C ARG A 229 20.12 -5.60 8.10
N SER A 230 21.07 -6.53 8.37
CA SER A 230 20.93 -7.95 8.02
C SER A 230 19.67 -8.58 8.62
N ARG A 231 19.35 -8.30 9.90
CA ARG A 231 18.10 -8.80 10.50
C ARG A 231 16.86 -8.29 9.80
N ALA A 232 16.82 -7.00 9.45
CA ALA A 232 15.69 -6.42 8.68
C ALA A 232 15.56 -7.09 7.30
N MET A 233 16.67 -7.28 6.57
CA MET A 233 16.69 -7.96 5.27
C MET A 233 16.09 -9.37 5.38
N LYS A 234 16.46 -10.13 6.40
CA LYS A 234 15.94 -11.49 6.62
C LYS A 234 14.43 -11.52 6.93
N VAL A 235 13.93 -10.60 7.75
CA VAL A 235 12.47 -10.48 7.99
C VAL A 235 11.73 -10.18 6.69
N ILE A 236 12.26 -9.29 5.84
CA ILE A 236 11.68 -8.96 4.55
C ILE A 236 11.63 -10.19 3.63
N VAL A 237 12.63 -11.06 3.64
CA VAL A 237 12.60 -12.31 2.86
C VAL A 237 11.43 -13.20 3.26
N GLY A 238 11.14 -13.36 4.56
CA GLY A 238 9.97 -14.11 5.03
C GLY A 238 8.66 -13.51 4.54
N MET A 239 8.55 -12.17 4.56
CA MET A 239 7.39 -11.45 4.05
C MET A 239 7.23 -11.62 2.53
N ASP A 240 8.32 -11.53 1.75
CA ASP A 240 8.31 -11.77 0.30
C ASP A 240 7.89 -13.19 -0.02
N GLN A 241 8.47 -14.21 0.63
CA GLN A 241 8.11 -15.60 0.38
C GLN A 241 6.63 -15.91 0.66
N LEU A 242 6.03 -15.26 1.66
CA LEU A 242 4.60 -15.33 1.89
C LEU A 242 3.82 -14.71 0.72
N LEU A 243 4.19 -13.51 0.30
CA LEU A 243 3.52 -12.79 -0.78
C LEU A 243 3.66 -13.47 -2.15
N GLN A 244 4.79 -14.13 -2.42
CA GLN A 244 4.94 -14.91 -3.66
C GLN A 244 3.95 -16.07 -3.77
N LYS A 245 3.32 -16.51 -2.66
CA LYS A 245 2.26 -17.52 -2.67
C LYS A 245 0.87 -16.95 -2.96
N VAL A 246 0.62 -15.68 -2.63
CA VAL A 246 -0.71 -15.04 -2.76
C VAL A 246 -0.79 -14.01 -3.87
N THR A 247 0.30 -13.30 -4.17
CA THR A 247 0.39 -12.29 -5.23
C THR A 247 1.75 -12.36 -5.94
N PRO A 248 2.01 -13.47 -6.68
CA PRO A 248 3.32 -13.74 -7.25
C PRO A 248 3.78 -12.65 -8.23
N GLY A 249 5.05 -12.25 -8.10
CA GLY A 249 5.68 -11.26 -8.97
C GLY A 249 5.29 -9.81 -8.71
N GLN A 250 4.45 -9.52 -7.70
CA GLN A 250 3.98 -8.17 -7.38
C GLN A 250 4.67 -7.57 -6.15
N VAL A 251 5.85 -8.06 -5.84
CA VAL A 251 6.69 -7.57 -4.75
C VAL A 251 7.97 -6.97 -5.32
N ALA A 252 8.42 -5.86 -4.74
CA ALA A 252 9.65 -5.20 -5.16
C ALA A 252 10.48 -4.69 -3.96
N LYS A 253 11.75 -4.33 -4.22
CA LYS A 253 12.54 -3.51 -3.29
C LYS A 253 12.38 -2.03 -3.64
N TYR A 254 12.27 -1.20 -2.63
CA TYR A 254 12.36 0.25 -2.76
C TYR A 254 13.83 0.69 -2.83
N ASP A 255 14.08 1.90 -3.38
CA ASP A 255 15.43 2.47 -3.49
C ASP A 255 16.10 2.61 -2.10
N ASP A 256 17.31 2.08 -1.95
CA ASP A 256 18.09 2.09 -0.70
C ASP A 256 19.09 3.26 -0.59
N THR A 257 18.91 4.31 -1.39
CA THR A 257 19.70 5.54 -1.26
C THR A 257 19.50 6.16 0.12
N PHE A 258 20.61 6.33 0.85
CA PHE A 258 20.58 6.88 2.21
C PHE A 258 20.03 8.31 2.23
N GLU A 259 18.95 8.52 2.96
CA GLU A 259 18.37 9.85 3.19
C GLU A 259 18.61 10.28 4.65
N PRO A 260 19.61 11.14 4.91
CA PRO A 260 20.03 11.46 6.28
C PRO A 260 18.95 12.15 7.14
N ARG A 261 17.87 12.64 6.55
CA ARG A 261 16.76 13.28 7.27
C ARG A 261 15.59 12.34 7.53
N ALA A 262 15.56 11.15 6.88
CA ALA A 262 14.46 10.21 7.01
C ALA A 262 14.50 9.44 8.34
N PHE A 263 13.33 9.18 8.91
CA PHE A 263 13.22 8.41 10.14
C PHE A 263 13.61 6.95 9.95
N GLY A 264 13.24 6.32 8.83
CA GLY A 264 13.60 4.94 8.55
C GLY A 264 15.10 4.70 8.61
N ASP A 265 15.87 5.52 7.89
CA ASP A 265 17.34 5.47 7.82
C ASP A 265 17.98 5.78 9.18
N ASN A 266 17.47 6.78 9.89
CA ASN A 266 18.02 7.14 11.19
C ASN A 266 17.70 6.13 12.28
N ILE A 267 16.47 5.57 12.32
CA ILE A 267 16.10 4.53 13.28
C ILE A 267 16.96 3.28 13.03
N GLN A 268 17.20 2.93 11.75
CA GLN A 268 18.18 1.90 11.37
C GLN A 268 19.58 2.22 11.90
N LYS A 269 20.06 3.45 11.68
CA LYS A 269 21.35 3.94 12.16
C LYS A 269 21.46 3.95 13.69
N TRP A 270 20.37 4.19 14.39
CA TRP A 270 20.31 4.18 15.86
C TRP A 270 20.22 2.76 16.45
N GLY A 271 20.29 1.71 15.64
CA GLY A 271 20.43 0.32 16.07
C GLY A 271 19.14 -0.50 16.08
N THR A 272 18.04 0.00 15.53
CA THR A 272 16.79 -0.75 15.34
C THR A 272 16.74 -1.35 13.95
N SER A 273 16.55 -2.66 13.83
CA SER A 273 16.37 -3.36 12.54
C SER A 273 15.08 -2.91 11.88
N THR A 274 15.17 -1.92 10.98
CA THR A 274 14.02 -1.22 10.41
C THR A 274 13.57 -1.88 9.11
N ILE A 275 12.28 -2.21 9.03
CA ILE A 275 11.59 -2.73 7.86
C ILE A 275 10.65 -1.63 7.35
N LEU A 276 10.94 -1.08 6.17
CA LEU A 276 10.00 -0.22 5.45
C LEU A 276 9.03 -1.09 4.65
N ILE A 277 7.75 -0.77 4.74
CA ILE A 277 6.68 -1.34 3.90
C ILE A 277 6.02 -0.19 3.15
N GLU A 278 5.98 -0.29 1.82
CA GLU A 278 5.34 0.64 0.91
C GLU A 278 4.15 -0.03 0.23
N SER A 279 2.95 0.39 0.55
CA SER A 279 1.70 -0.12 -0.05
C SER A 279 1.42 0.59 -1.37
N GLY A 280 1.53 -0.13 -2.49
CA GLY A 280 1.39 0.40 -3.85
C GLY A 280 -0.03 0.36 -4.40
N GLY A 281 -0.18 -0.17 -5.61
CA GLY A 281 -1.45 -0.34 -6.31
C GLY A 281 -1.78 -1.81 -6.59
N TYR A 282 -3.07 -2.08 -6.78
CA TYR A 282 -3.57 -3.37 -7.26
C TYR A 282 -4.74 -3.12 -8.21
N PRO A 283 -4.87 -3.86 -9.34
CA PRO A 283 -5.97 -3.66 -10.29
C PRO A 283 -7.34 -3.81 -9.61
N GLY A 284 -8.22 -2.82 -9.80
CA GLY A 284 -9.58 -2.85 -9.25
C GLY A 284 -9.71 -2.58 -7.75
N ASP A 285 -8.62 -2.18 -7.06
CA ASP A 285 -8.59 -1.92 -5.61
C ASP A 285 -8.27 -0.44 -5.27
N PRO A 286 -9.11 0.53 -5.64
CA PRO A 286 -8.84 1.95 -5.39
C PRO A 286 -8.84 2.31 -3.91
N GLU A 287 -9.58 1.58 -3.07
CA GLU A 287 -9.63 1.75 -1.62
C GLU A 287 -8.60 0.87 -0.88
N LYS A 288 -7.69 0.21 -1.63
CA LYS A 288 -6.59 -0.61 -1.11
C LYS A 288 -7.03 -1.68 -0.09
N GLN A 289 -8.23 -2.26 -0.26
CA GLN A 289 -8.76 -3.25 0.68
C GLN A 289 -8.06 -4.61 0.56
N TYR A 290 -7.66 -5.00 -0.66
CA TYR A 290 -6.81 -6.18 -0.86
C TYR A 290 -5.40 -5.94 -0.32
N ILE A 291 -4.84 -4.75 -0.56
CA ILE A 291 -3.51 -4.38 -0.04
C ILE A 291 -3.52 -4.30 1.50
N ARG A 292 -4.62 -3.86 2.12
CA ARG A 292 -4.86 -3.94 3.57
C ARG A 292 -4.76 -5.37 4.10
N GLN A 293 -5.41 -6.33 3.41
CA GLN A 293 -5.31 -7.75 3.75
C GLN A 293 -3.86 -8.24 3.67
N LEU A 294 -3.15 -7.91 2.60
CA LEU A 294 -1.74 -8.27 2.44
C LEU A 294 -0.87 -7.68 3.57
N ASN A 295 -1.09 -6.41 3.96
CA ASN A 295 -0.38 -5.80 5.09
C ASN A 295 -0.66 -6.55 6.40
N PHE A 296 -1.92 -6.88 6.69
CA PHE A 296 -2.27 -7.69 7.86
C PHE A 296 -1.50 -9.01 7.87
N MET A 297 -1.51 -9.74 6.75
CA MET A 297 -0.87 -11.04 6.62
C MET A 297 0.64 -10.97 6.85
N ILE A 298 1.32 -10.02 6.20
CA ILE A 298 2.78 -9.92 6.30
C ILE A 298 3.25 -9.40 7.66
N ILE A 299 2.52 -8.45 8.26
CA ILE A 299 2.86 -7.92 9.59
C ILE A 299 2.66 -9.01 10.64
N LEU A 300 1.54 -9.73 10.60
CA LEU A 300 1.28 -10.83 11.52
C LEU A 300 2.32 -11.95 11.38
N ASN A 301 2.65 -12.36 10.15
CA ASN A 301 3.69 -13.37 9.89
C ASN A 301 5.07 -12.88 10.38
N ALA A 302 5.43 -11.63 10.10
CA ALA A 302 6.72 -11.08 10.53
C ALA A 302 6.83 -11.03 12.08
N LEU A 303 5.79 -10.63 12.79
CA LEU A 303 5.76 -10.67 14.25
C LEU A 303 5.91 -12.10 14.76
N TYR A 304 5.23 -13.07 14.14
CA TYR A 304 5.36 -14.49 14.50
C TYR A 304 6.78 -15.02 14.24
N GLU A 305 7.38 -14.73 13.08
CA GLU A 305 8.75 -15.14 12.76
C GLU A 305 9.79 -14.45 13.66
N ILE A 306 9.59 -13.20 14.06
CA ILE A 306 10.44 -12.52 15.03
C ILE A 306 10.32 -13.18 16.41
N ALA A 307 9.10 -13.55 16.83
CA ALA A 307 8.84 -14.22 18.11
C ALA A 307 9.50 -15.61 18.18
N THR A 308 9.43 -16.35 17.09
CA THR A 308 9.97 -17.73 16.98
C THR A 308 11.41 -17.80 16.45
N GLU A 309 11.99 -16.66 16.11
CA GLU A 309 13.29 -16.53 15.43
C GLU A 309 13.33 -17.18 14.03
N GLY A 310 12.18 -17.44 13.43
CA GLY A 310 12.04 -18.06 12.10
C GLY A 310 12.77 -17.31 11.01
N TYR A 311 12.78 -15.97 11.07
CA TYR A 311 13.50 -15.12 10.13
C TYR A 311 15.00 -15.45 10.00
N THR A 312 15.63 -16.09 10.99
CA THR A 312 17.06 -16.42 10.99
C THR A 312 17.44 -17.47 9.95
N GLN A 313 16.49 -18.22 9.39
CA GLN A 313 16.71 -19.20 8.33
C GLN A 313 17.00 -18.55 6.96
N TYR A 314 16.65 -17.27 6.78
CA TYR A 314 16.81 -16.59 5.51
C TYR A 314 18.19 -15.95 5.34
N SER A 315 18.57 -15.69 4.09
CA SER A 315 19.83 -15.10 3.72
C SER A 315 19.69 -13.70 3.14
N GLU A 316 20.75 -12.90 3.23
CA GLU A 316 20.83 -11.59 2.60
C GLU A 316 20.78 -11.69 1.07
N GLN A 317 21.32 -12.78 0.49
CA GLN A 317 21.26 -13.02 -0.95
C GLN A 317 19.81 -13.17 -1.44
N ALA A 318 18.93 -13.78 -0.63
CA ALA A 318 17.51 -13.88 -0.97
C ALA A 318 16.84 -12.50 -0.97
N TYR A 319 17.20 -11.60 -0.06
CA TYR A 319 16.75 -10.21 -0.08
C TYR A 319 17.23 -9.49 -1.35
N GLU A 320 18.51 -9.65 -1.72
CA GLU A 320 19.06 -9.02 -2.93
C GLU A 320 18.41 -9.53 -4.21
N ALA A 321 17.88 -10.75 -4.21
CA ALA A 321 17.16 -11.33 -5.34
C ALA A 321 15.75 -10.74 -5.57
N ILE A 322 15.16 -10.04 -4.59
CA ILE A 322 13.87 -9.35 -4.78
C ILE A 322 14.08 -8.25 -5.83
N PRO A 323 13.25 -8.15 -6.89
CA PRO A 323 13.41 -7.13 -7.92
C PRO A 323 13.24 -5.72 -7.35
N GLU A 324 13.94 -4.75 -7.90
CA GLU A 324 13.71 -3.34 -7.60
C GLU A 324 12.33 -2.89 -8.13
N ASN A 325 11.77 -1.83 -7.57
CA ASN A 325 10.63 -1.17 -8.20
C ASN A 325 11.09 -0.25 -9.35
N ASP A 326 10.16 0.02 -10.29
CA ASP A 326 10.33 0.99 -11.37
C ASP A 326 8.99 1.72 -11.57
N SER A 327 9.01 2.96 -12.06
CA SER A 327 7.81 3.77 -12.26
C SER A 327 7.37 3.75 -13.73
N LYS A 328 6.89 2.60 -14.22
CA LYS A 328 6.54 2.38 -15.62
C LYS A 328 5.07 2.07 -15.87
N LEU A 329 4.21 2.12 -14.84
CA LEU A 329 2.78 1.89 -15.00
C LEU A 329 2.02 3.17 -15.33
N MET A 330 0.95 3.01 -16.10
CA MET A 330 -0.08 4.00 -16.42
C MET A 330 -1.46 3.38 -16.19
N ASP A 331 -2.50 4.19 -16.01
CA ASP A 331 -3.86 3.63 -15.91
C ASP A 331 -4.32 3.06 -17.25
N LEU A 332 -4.09 3.80 -18.35
CA LEU A 332 -4.41 3.35 -19.69
C LEU A 332 -3.22 3.66 -20.63
N LEU A 333 -2.80 2.65 -21.36
CA LEU A 333 -1.79 2.75 -22.40
C LEU A 333 -2.38 2.35 -23.74
N ILE A 334 -2.50 3.30 -24.67
CA ILE A 334 -2.98 3.07 -26.04
C ILE A 334 -1.76 3.01 -26.95
N LYS A 335 -1.52 1.85 -27.53
CA LYS A 335 -0.34 1.57 -28.36
C LYS A 335 -0.67 1.71 -29.85
N ASN A 336 0.24 2.36 -30.59
CA ASN A 336 0.25 2.37 -32.04
C ASN A 336 -1.03 2.93 -32.68
N VAL A 337 -1.60 4.02 -32.11
CA VAL A 337 -2.78 4.70 -32.65
C VAL A 337 -2.40 5.66 -33.78
N GLY A 338 -3.19 5.72 -34.85
CA GLY A 338 -3.05 6.68 -35.95
C GLY A 338 -3.57 8.07 -35.58
N LEU A 339 -2.77 9.10 -35.83
CA LEU A 339 -3.14 10.49 -35.69
C LEU A 339 -2.91 11.25 -36.99
N LYS A 340 -3.68 12.33 -37.18
CA LYS A 340 -3.45 13.31 -38.25
C LYS A 340 -3.21 14.66 -37.67
N SER A 341 -2.15 15.33 -38.12
CA SER A 341 -1.85 16.73 -37.80
C SER A 341 -1.57 17.46 -39.09
N ALA A 342 -2.48 18.36 -39.48
CA ALA A 342 -2.50 19.01 -40.76
C ALA A 342 -2.41 18.02 -41.94
N GLU A 343 -1.32 18.01 -42.69
CA GLU A 343 -1.10 17.13 -43.85
C GLU A 343 -0.37 15.83 -43.48
N ILE A 344 0.06 15.66 -42.20
CA ILE A 344 0.92 14.54 -41.77
C ILE A 344 0.08 13.52 -41.03
N SER A 345 0.12 12.27 -41.46
CA SER A 345 -0.37 11.12 -40.74
C SER A 345 0.80 10.39 -40.10
N TYR A 346 0.68 10.07 -38.83
CA TYR A 346 1.69 9.36 -38.04
C TYR A 346 1.02 8.42 -37.01
N ARG A 347 1.80 7.50 -36.48
CA ARG A 347 1.35 6.60 -35.39
C ARG A 347 2.16 6.88 -34.14
N THR A 348 1.53 6.73 -32.98
CA THR A 348 2.14 7.02 -31.68
C THR A 348 1.46 6.22 -30.60
N ASP A 349 2.09 6.12 -29.43
CA ASP A 349 1.44 5.64 -28.23
C ASP A 349 0.91 6.85 -27.42
N ILE A 350 -0.11 6.63 -26.60
CA ILE A 350 -0.68 7.61 -25.69
C ILE A 350 -0.78 7.01 -24.30
N GLY A 351 -0.15 7.65 -23.32
CA GLY A 351 -0.20 7.26 -21.91
C GLY A 351 -1.12 8.18 -21.12
N ILE A 352 -2.00 7.57 -20.31
CA ILE A 352 -3.00 8.27 -19.50
C ILE A 352 -2.83 7.85 -18.04
N LYS A 353 -2.81 8.84 -17.13
CA LYS A 353 -2.84 8.62 -15.68
C LYS A 353 -4.04 9.32 -15.07
N ASN A 354 -4.59 8.72 -14.02
CA ASN A 354 -5.75 9.23 -13.31
C ASN A 354 -5.32 9.87 -11.98
N SER A 355 -5.79 11.07 -11.72
CA SER A 355 -5.77 11.68 -10.40
C SER A 355 -7.08 11.38 -9.66
N GLU A 356 -6.98 11.31 -8.34
CA GLU A 356 -8.12 11.04 -7.47
C GLU A 356 -8.70 12.36 -6.95
N VAL A 357 -10.01 12.51 -7.11
CA VAL A 357 -10.79 13.61 -6.53
C VAL A 357 -11.86 13.01 -5.64
N VAL A 358 -11.99 13.51 -4.42
CA VAL A 358 -13.06 13.07 -3.50
C VAL A 358 -14.06 14.18 -3.32
N LEU A 359 -15.32 13.87 -3.61
CA LEU A 359 -16.45 14.76 -3.45
C LEU A 359 -17.60 14.00 -2.79
N ASP A 360 -18.17 14.56 -1.76
CA ASP A 360 -19.29 13.96 -1.02
C ASP A 360 -19.07 12.47 -0.68
N SER A 361 -17.85 12.13 -0.26
CA SER A 361 -17.39 10.76 0.05
C SER A 361 -17.31 9.82 -1.16
N LEU A 362 -17.49 10.30 -2.39
CA LEU A 362 -17.29 9.54 -3.61
C LEU A 362 -15.88 9.76 -4.16
N LEU A 363 -15.22 8.68 -4.53
CA LEU A 363 -13.93 8.71 -5.21
C LEU A 363 -14.17 8.80 -6.72
N VAL A 364 -13.72 9.89 -7.33
CA VAL A 364 -13.80 10.14 -8.76
C VAL A 364 -12.41 10.14 -9.36
N MET A 365 -12.25 9.45 -10.48
CA MET A 365 -10.99 9.44 -11.24
C MET A 365 -11.04 10.48 -12.34
N LYS A 366 -10.03 11.36 -12.38
CA LYS A 366 -9.85 12.35 -13.44
C LYS A 366 -8.60 12.01 -14.24
N GLY A 367 -8.82 11.56 -15.49
CA GLY A 367 -7.75 11.20 -16.41
C GLY A 367 -7.09 12.41 -17.05
N SER A 368 -5.79 12.29 -17.31
CA SER A 368 -5.05 13.23 -18.15
C SER A 368 -4.02 12.49 -19.02
N VAL A 369 -3.78 13.00 -20.22
CA VAL A 369 -2.69 12.53 -21.07
C VAL A 369 -1.38 12.96 -20.42
N VAL A 370 -0.50 11.99 -20.09
CA VAL A 370 0.76 12.28 -19.39
C VAL A 370 1.99 12.11 -20.27
N ASP A 371 1.87 11.32 -21.34
CA ASP A 371 2.98 11.10 -22.28
C ASP A 371 2.47 10.65 -23.65
N ARG A 372 3.25 10.94 -24.71
CA ARG A 372 2.97 10.54 -26.09
C ARG A 372 4.30 10.27 -26.80
N GLY A 373 4.32 9.24 -27.62
CA GLY A 373 5.51 8.91 -28.41
C GLY A 373 5.78 7.44 -28.43
N ASP A 374 7.03 7.03 -28.28
CA ASP A 374 7.43 5.63 -28.08
C ASP A 374 7.33 5.29 -26.59
N LEU A 375 6.26 4.64 -26.22
CA LEU A 375 6.02 4.18 -24.84
C LEU A 375 6.22 2.65 -24.70
N SER A 376 7.01 2.05 -25.58
CA SER A 376 7.25 0.59 -25.62
C SER A 376 7.85 0.01 -24.34
N VAL A 377 8.45 0.85 -23.49
CA VAL A 377 9.03 0.47 -22.19
C VAL A 377 8.07 0.70 -21.01
N TYR A 378 6.85 1.17 -21.28
CA TYR A 378 5.80 1.38 -20.30
C TYR A 378 4.72 0.29 -20.39
N TYR A 379 3.94 0.18 -19.33
CA TYR A 379 2.86 -0.77 -19.17
C TYR A 379 1.58 -0.05 -18.73
N GLY A 380 0.42 -0.60 -19.06
CA GLY A 380 -0.87 -0.11 -18.60
C GLY A 380 -1.54 -1.07 -17.63
N TYR A 381 -2.26 -0.55 -16.64
CA TYR A 381 -3.27 -1.36 -15.95
C TYR A 381 -4.33 -1.86 -16.94
N GLU A 382 -4.65 -1.01 -17.93
CA GLU A 382 -5.38 -1.37 -19.14
C GLU A 382 -4.53 -1.00 -20.36
N GLU A 383 -4.45 -1.92 -21.34
CA GLU A 383 -3.71 -1.69 -22.59
C GLU A 383 -4.64 -1.88 -23.79
N ILE A 384 -4.56 -0.96 -24.74
CA ILE A 384 -5.27 -1.04 -26.01
C ILE A 384 -4.24 -1.08 -27.13
N GLU A 385 -4.16 -2.21 -27.87
CA GLU A 385 -3.42 -2.30 -29.11
C GLU A 385 -4.28 -1.69 -30.24
N ALA A 386 -3.94 -0.47 -30.64
CA ALA A 386 -4.68 0.32 -31.62
C ALA A 386 -4.10 0.24 -33.04
N THR A 387 -3.33 -0.81 -33.37
CA THR A 387 -2.88 -1.04 -34.76
C THR A 387 -4.07 -1.12 -35.70
N GLY A 388 -4.07 -0.28 -36.74
CA GLY A 388 -5.19 -0.16 -37.69
C GLY A 388 -6.37 0.68 -37.21
N MET A 389 -6.26 1.26 -35.99
CA MET A 389 -7.21 2.27 -35.52
C MET A 389 -6.64 3.68 -35.68
N ASP A 390 -7.52 4.63 -35.96
CA ASP A 390 -7.19 6.05 -36.00
C ASP A 390 -7.95 6.81 -34.90
N LEU A 391 -7.34 7.84 -34.34
CA LEU A 391 -7.97 8.71 -33.37
C LEU A 391 -8.86 9.73 -34.09
N GLU A 392 -10.11 9.85 -33.62
CA GLU A 392 -11.06 10.90 -33.99
C GLU A 392 -11.39 11.76 -32.77
N LEU A 393 -11.23 13.08 -32.89
CA LEU A 393 -11.64 14.00 -31.83
C LEU A 393 -13.16 13.97 -31.65
N GLY A 394 -13.61 13.96 -30.41
CA GLY A 394 -15.02 14.08 -30.09
C GLY A 394 -15.59 15.45 -30.44
N LYS A 395 -16.92 15.57 -30.49
CA LYS A 395 -17.64 16.83 -30.59
C LYS A 395 -18.03 17.34 -29.21
N ILE A 396 -18.22 18.66 -29.10
CA ILE A 396 -18.73 19.33 -27.91
C ILE A 396 -20.18 19.77 -28.20
N TRP A 397 -21.10 19.39 -27.33
CA TRP A 397 -22.47 19.94 -27.31
C TRP A 397 -22.48 21.15 -26.38
N THR A 398 -22.59 22.34 -26.96
CA THR A 398 -22.45 23.64 -26.26
C THR A 398 -23.75 24.22 -25.74
N GLU A 399 -24.91 23.76 -26.26
CA GLU A 399 -26.19 24.14 -25.71
C GLU A 399 -26.43 23.44 -24.37
N VAL A 400 -26.80 24.21 -23.35
CA VAL A 400 -27.00 23.66 -21.99
C VAL A 400 -28.21 22.71 -22.00
N ILE A 401 -27.92 21.44 -21.61
CA ILE A 401 -28.95 20.44 -21.36
C ILE A 401 -29.12 20.29 -19.84
N PRO A 402 -30.34 20.45 -19.29
CA PRO A 402 -30.57 20.20 -17.88
C PRO A 402 -30.12 18.81 -17.46
N LEU A 403 -29.39 18.71 -16.34
CA LEU A 403 -28.82 17.46 -15.88
C LEU A 403 -29.85 16.35 -15.73
N GLU A 404 -31.05 16.68 -15.30
CA GLU A 404 -32.21 15.78 -15.17
C GLU A 404 -32.70 15.18 -16.50
N GLN A 405 -32.32 15.76 -17.63
CA GLN A 405 -32.63 15.27 -18.99
C GLN A 405 -31.50 14.42 -19.59
N LEU A 406 -30.40 14.32 -18.91
CA LEU A 406 -29.23 13.51 -19.29
C LEU A 406 -29.28 12.11 -18.63
N ASP A 407 -30.33 11.34 -18.96
CA ASP A 407 -30.40 9.94 -18.60
C ASP A 407 -29.38 9.08 -19.41
N SER A 408 -29.17 7.85 -19.01
CA SER A 408 -28.23 6.93 -19.67
C SER A 408 -28.54 6.77 -21.17
N SER A 409 -29.79 6.69 -21.56
CA SER A 409 -30.19 6.53 -22.97
C SER A 409 -29.84 7.77 -23.80
N ARG A 410 -30.13 8.97 -23.27
CA ARG A 410 -29.78 10.23 -23.92
C ARG A 410 -28.28 10.43 -24.06
N MET A 411 -27.54 10.12 -23.02
CA MET A 411 -26.07 10.20 -23.05
C MET A 411 -25.46 9.22 -24.08
N MET A 412 -25.96 7.99 -24.17
CA MET A 412 -25.53 7.04 -25.19
C MET A 412 -25.84 7.51 -26.60
N GLN A 413 -27.02 8.07 -26.84
CA GLN A 413 -27.39 8.67 -28.16
C GLN A 413 -26.41 9.79 -28.55
N LEU A 414 -26.04 10.66 -27.61
CA LEU A 414 -25.06 11.73 -27.86
C LEU A 414 -23.68 11.17 -28.17
N LEU A 415 -23.26 10.13 -27.44
CA LEU A 415 -22.00 9.44 -27.66
C LEU A 415 -21.96 8.82 -29.08
N GLU A 416 -23.01 8.13 -29.53
CA GLU A 416 -23.13 7.57 -30.88
C GLU A 416 -23.07 8.65 -31.97
N GLN A 417 -23.62 9.84 -31.70
CA GLN A 417 -23.56 10.99 -32.60
C GLN A 417 -22.20 11.67 -32.63
N GLY A 418 -21.27 11.24 -31.76
CA GLY A 418 -19.89 11.72 -31.71
C GLY A 418 -19.64 12.81 -30.67
N TYR A 419 -20.55 13.06 -29.75
CA TYR A 419 -20.35 14.03 -28.68
C TYR A 419 -19.69 13.35 -27.48
N LEU A 420 -18.54 13.84 -27.06
CA LEU A 420 -17.80 13.38 -25.87
C LEU A 420 -17.87 14.37 -24.72
N ALA A 421 -18.27 15.60 -24.97
CA ALA A 421 -18.48 16.62 -23.96
C ALA A 421 -19.82 17.32 -24.15
N VAL A 422 -20.55 17.56 -23.05
CA VAL A 422 -21.90 18.14 -23.06
C VAL A 422 -22.01 19.20 -21.97
N ALA A 423 -22.45 20.40 -22.36
CA ALA A 423 -22.76 21.46 -21.42
C ALA A 423 -24.04 21.14 -20.64
N THR A 424 -24.00 21.32 -19.32
CA THR A 424 -25.16 21.10 -18.44
C THR A 424 -25.35 22.27 -17.47
N ASP A 425 -26.58 22.41 -16.96
CA ASP A 425 -26.95 23.46 -16.01
C ASP A 425 -26.58 23.17 -14.57
N SER A 426 -25.56 22.32 -14.36
CA SER A 426 -25.10 22.03 -13.00
C SER A 426 -24.86 23.33 -12.22
N ILE A 427 -25.66 23.54 -11.19
CA ILE A 427 -25.64 24.75 -10.35
C ILE A 427 -24.38 24.82 -9.48
N HIS A 428 -23.68 23.69 -9.34
CA HIS A 428 -22.51 23.59 -8.49
C HIS A 428 -21.36 22.86 -9.20
N ARG A 429 -20.30 23.58 -9.54
CA ARG A 429 -19.00 22.97 -9.86
C ARG A 429 -18.63 21.97 -8.76
N GLY A 430 -18.23 20.78 -9.17
CA GLY A 430 -17.84 19.76 -8.22
C GLY A 430 -18.93 18.76 -7.88
N GLN A 431 -20.07 18.77 -8.57
CA GLN A 431 -21.02 17.64 -8.51
C GLN A 431 -20.46 16.42 -9.25
N VAL A 432 -20.81 15.24 -8.77
CA VAL A 432 -20.47 13.97 -9.40
C VAL A 432 -21.71 13.36 -10.05
N HIS A 433 -21.53 12.78 -11.24
CA HIS A 433 -22.58 12.10 -11.96
C HIS A 433 -22.04 10.82 -12.62
N ARG A 434 -22.85 9.78 -12.72
CA ARG A 434 -22.48 8.61 -13.53
C ARG A 434 -22.73 8.91 -14.99
N SER A 435 -21.67 8.99 -15.79
CA SER A 435 -21.76 9.44 -17.17
C SER A 435 -20.73 8.77 -18.08
N PRO A 436 -21.13 8.34 -19.29
CA PRO A 436 -20.21 7.92 -20.33
C PRO A 436 -19.61 9.08 -21.12
N ILE A 437 -20.04 10.32 -20.86
CA ILE A 437 -19.60 11.54 -21.52
C ILE A 437 -19.08 12.54 -20.49
N HIS A 438 -18.18 13.42 -20.90
CA HIS A 438 -17.68 14.49 -20.05
C HIS A 438 -18.74 15.58 -19.90
N LEU A 439 -19.11 15.92 -18.65
CA LEU A 439 -20.07 16.96 -18.34
C LEU A 439 -19.34 18.21 -17.86
N PHE A 440 -19.75 19.39 -18.35
CA PHE A 440 -19.14 20.65 -17.96
C PHE A 440 -20.19 21.78 -17.82
N SER A 441 -19.88 22.84 -17.09
CA SER A 441 -20.83 23.92 -16.74
C SER A 441 -21.19 24.88 -17.89
N GLY A 442 -20.65 24.68 -19.07
CA GLY A 442 -20.92 25.52 -20.23
C GLY A 442 -20.14 26.84 -20.27
N GLU A 443 -19.41 27.21 -19.23
CA GLU A 443 -18.62 28.44 -19.19
C GLU A 443 -17.34 28.37 -20.03
N ASN A 444 -16.67 27.21 -20.03
CA ASN A 444 -15.44 26.96 -20.78
C ASN A 444 -15.50 25.58 -21.41
N ASN A 445 -15.37 25.52 -22.72
CA ASN A 445 -15.31 24.26 -23.44
C ASN A 445 -14.03 23.50 -23.06
N PRO A 446 -14.10 22.18 -22.82
CA PRO A 446 -12.91 21.37 -22.60
C PRO A 446 -12.06 21.34 -23.86
N ASP A 447 -10.73 21.29 -23.68
CA ASP A 447 -9.82 21.07 -24.80
C ASP A 447 -9.86 19.58 -25.19
N MET A 448 -10.32 19.30 -26.41
CA MET A 448 -10.48 17.94 -26.93
C MET A 448 -9.17 17.38 -27.54
N ASN A 449 -8.13 18.20 -27.69
CA ASN A 449 -6.87 17.72 -28.23
C ASN A 449 -6.18 16.80 -27.22
N PRO A 450 -5.64 15.64 -27.65
CA PRO A 450 -4.96 14.72 -26.78
C PRO A 450 -3.54 15.19 -26.47
N GLU A 451 -3.40 16.42 -26.00
CA GLU A 451 -2.14 17.04 -25.59
C GLU A 451 -1.83 16.77 -24.12
N LEU A 452 -0.56 16.92 -23.74
CA LEU A 452 -0.13 16.69 -22.37
C LEU A 452 -0.86 17.59 -21.38
N GLY A 453 -1.43 16.99 -20.35
CA GLY A 453 -2.22 17.65 -19.32
C GLY A 453 -3.72 17.74 -19.61
N ASN A 454 -4.15 17.54 -20.85
CA ASN A 454 -5.56 17.60 -21.23
C ASN A 454 -6.31 16.34 -20.84
N PRO A 455 -7.64 16.43 -20.61
CA PRO A 455 -8.48 15.27 -20.44
C PRO A 455 -8.50 14.44 -21.74
N PRO A 456 -8.40 13.10 -21.66
CA PRO A 456 -8.50 12.25 -22.85
C PRO A 456 -9.96 12.14 -23.28
N LEU A 457 -10.32 12.85 -24.37
CA LEU A 457 -11.69 12.94 -24.91
C LEU A 457 -11.65 12.69 -26.44
N PHE A 458 -11.55 11.42 -26.85
CA PHE A 458 -11.47 11.01 -28.25
C PHE A 458 -12.03 9.61 -28.50
N TYR A 459 -12.29 9.32 -29.77
CA TYR A 459 -12.68 8.00 -30.24
C TYR A 459 -11.48 7.25 -30.84
N LEU A 460 -11.53 5.93 -30.77
CA LEU A 460 -10.71 5.04 -31.58
C LEU A 460 -11.60 4.44 -32.68
N MET A 461 -11.22 4.75 -33.92
CA MET A 461 -11.93 4.39 -35.15
C MET A 461 -11.29 3.15 -35.79
N SER A 462 -12.09 2.21 -36.27
CA SER A 462 -11.63 1.12 -37.11
C SER A 462 -12.60 0.95 -38.28
N ASN A 463 -12.08 0.87 -39.51
CA ASN A 463 -12.86 0.72 -40.74
C ASN A 463 -13.97 1.79 -40.91
N GLY A 464 -13.72 3.01 -40.48
CA GLY A 464 -14.68 4.12 -40.55
C GLY A 464 -15.78 4.11 -39.48
N GLU A 465 -15.73 3.20 -38.53
CA GLU A 465 -16.67 3.10 -37.40
C GLU A 465 -15.98 3.41 -36.08
N ARG A 466 -16.66 4.11 -35.18
CA ARG A 466 -16.24 4.31 -33.78
C ARG A 466 -16.38 3.00 -33.03
N LYS A 467 -15.29 2.50 -32.45
CA LYS A 467 -15.26 1.26 -31.67
C LYS A 467 -15.20 1.53 -30.18
N LEU A 468 -14.35 2.46 -29.78
CA LEU A 468 -14.14 2.83 -28.39
C LEU A 468 -14.24 4.36 -28.25
N ALA A 469 -14.79 4.81 -27.13
CA ALA A 469 -14.69 6.18 -26.66
C ALA A 469 -13.78 6.22 -25.43
N ILE A 470 -12.82 7.14 -25.41
CA ILE A 470 -11.96 7.39 -24.26
C ILE A 470 -12.44 8.69 -23.62
N VAL A 471 -12.93 8.60 -22.39
CA VAL A 471 -13.52 9.73 -21.67
C VAL A 471 -12.93 9.82 -20.26
N ASN A 472 -12.14 10.85 -19.99
CA ASN A 472 -11.49 11.06 -18.70
C ASN A 472 -10.69 9.84 -18.19
N GLY A 473 -10.06 9.09 -19.11
CA GLY A 473 -9.28 7.90 -18.78
C GLY A 473 -10.10 6.60 -18.66
N HIS A 474 -11.41 6.66 -18.87
CA HIS A 474 -12.26 5.47 -18.97
C HIS A 474 -12.43 5.03 -20.41
N VAL A 475 -12.43 3.71 -20.64
CA VAL A 475 -12.65 3.08 -21.94
C VAL A 475 -14.11 2.66 -22.02
N ILE A 476 -14.87 3.20 -22.98
CA ILE A 476 -16.28 2.89 -23.21
C ILE A 476 -16.40 2.16 -24.54
N ARG A 477 -16.89 0.93 -24.50
CA ARG A 477 -17.15 0.10 -25.67
C ARG A 477 -18.49 0.45 -26.27
N LEU A 478 -18.50 0.85 -27.56
CA LEU A 478 -19.74 1.30 -28.19
C LEU A 478 -20.62 0.14 -28.73
N ASP A 479 -20.04 -1.03 -28.86
CA ASP A 479 -20.71 -2.27 -29.31
C ASP A 479 -21.29 -3.12 -28.16
N THR A 480 -20.95 -2.80 -26.92
CA THR A 480 -21.38 -3.53 -25.74
C THR A 480 -21.85 -2.51 -24.69
N PRO A 481 -23.16 -2.31 -24.51
CA PRO A 481 -23.67 -1.39 -23.49
C PRO A 481 -23.21 -1.84 -22.10
N GLU A 482 -22.62 -0.93 -21.35
CA GLU A 482 -22.25 -1.18 -19.96
C GLU A 482 -23.50 -1.00 -19.06
N ASP A 483 -23.65 -1.90 -18.07
CA ASP A 483 -24.74 -1.81 -17.08
C ASP A 483 -24.57 -0.62 -16.13
N SER A 484 -23.36 -0.05 -16.03
CA SER A 484 -23.05 1.11 -15.20
C SER A 484 -21.91 1.94 -15.75
N PHE A 485 -22.05 3.27 -15.73
CA PHE A 485 -21.00 4.20 -16.12
C PHE A 485 -20.13 4.65 -14.93
N PRO A 486 -18.89 5.08 -15.19
CA PRO A 486 -18.02 5.61 -14.15
C PRO A 486 -18.60 6.91 -13.53
N TRP A 487 -18.23 7.17 -12.27
CA TRP A 487 -18.45 8.46 -11.66
C TRP A 487 -17.51 9.49 -12.31
N GLN A 488 -18.06 10.59 -12.74
CA GLN A 488 -17.33 11.71 -13.32
C GLN A 488 -17.65 13.01 -12.60
N LEU A 489 -16.67 13.90 -12.58
CA LEU A 489 -16.80 15.26 -12.07
C LEU A 489 -17.48 16.13 -13.14
N ILE A 490 -18.41 16.99 -12.75
CA ILE A 490 -18.92 18.08 -13.60
C ILE A 490 -17.95 19.26 -13.44
N GLU A 491 -17.25 19.62 -14.52
CA GLU A 491 -16.20 20.66 -14.55
C GLU A 491 -16.72 22.08 -14.89
#